data_0822d9449bd3668f5854d415998a926f
#
_entry.id   0822d9449bd3668f5854d415998a926f
#
_cell.length_a   1.000
_cell.length_b   1.000
_cell.length_c   1.000
_cell.angle_alpha   90.00
_cell.angle_beta   90.00
_cell.angle_gamma   90.00
#
_symmetry.space_group_name_H-M   'P 1'
#
loop_
_entity.id
_entity.type
_entity.pdbx_description
1 polymer ?
#
loop_
_entity_poly.entity_id
_entity_poly.type
_entity_poly.pdbx_seq_one_letter_code
_entity_poly.pdbx_strand_id
1 'polypeptide(L)'
;MTGAFAHGQSLLVADAHLQREGGQERKTVDVAVGILINAHNQFLLTSRPPGKVYEAYWEFPGGKLEANETVEQALTRELEEELGLKIDDVQIWRQQLVDYPHALVRLNFCKVRSWQGNLEMREGQQFAWQSLPVQVVPVLPGTVPVLTWLAEESGFVGDTHQASS
;
A
#
# COMPACT_ATOMS: atom_id res chain seq x y z
N MET A 1 -16.02 17.02 -2.32
CA MET A 1 -15.02 17.43 -1.32
C MET A 1 -14.07 16.27 -1.06
N THR A 2 -12.81 16.52 -1.28
CA THR A 2 -11.80 15.53 -0.95
C THR A 2 -11.63 15.49 0.57
N GLY A 3 -11.63 14.30 1.13
CA GLY A 3 -11.32 14.14 2.54
C GLY A 3 -9.90 14.55 2.86
N ALA A 4 -9.58 14.70 4.11
CA ALA A 4 -8.23 14.97 4.58
C ALA A 4 -7.64 13.71 5.18
N PHE A 5 -6.32 13.55 5.05
CA PHE A 5 -5.61 12.45 5.71
C PHE A 5 -5.49 12.75 7.21
N ALA A 6 -5.52 11.67 8.01
CA ALA A 6 -5.33 11.79 9.44
C ALA A 6 -3.93 12.32 9.76
N HIS A 7 -3.84 13.15 10.78
CA HIS A 7 -2.58 13.72 11.25
C HIS A 7 -1.81 12.78 12.17
N GLY A 8 -0.62 13.19 12.57
CA GLY A 8 0.20 12.48 13.54
C GLY A 8 1.17 11.49 12.92
N GLN A 9 1.69 11.85 11.77
CA GLN A 9 2.59 10.97 11.05
C GLN A 9 3.98 10.97 11.64
N SER A 10 4.45 9.78 12.00
CA SER A 10 5.84 9.54 12.31
C SER A 10 6.56 9.01 11.07
N LEU A 11 7.87 9.17 11.04
CA LEU A 11 8.69 8.59 10.00
C LEU A 11 8.96 7.11 10.34
N LEU A 12 8.60 6.23 9.42
CA LEU A 12 8.95 4.82 9.51
C LEU A 12 10.27 4.62 8.75
N VAL A 13 11.30 4.13 9.44
CA VAL A 13 12.59 3.83 8.81
C VAL A 13 12.67 2.34 8.54
N ALA A 14 12.69 1.98 7.27
CA ALA A 14 12.79 0.60 6.83
C ALA A 14 14.25 0.22 6.65
N ASP A 15 14.62 -0.96 7.13
CA ASP A 15 15.99 -1.51 6.97
C ASP A 15 17.06 -0.48 7.34
N ALA A 16 16.97 0.02 8.57
CA ALA A 16 17.79 1.13 9.06
C ALA A 16 19.30 0.85 8.98
N HIS A 17 19.70 -0.42 8.93
CA HIS A 17 21.10 -0.83 8.83
C HIS A 17 21.68 -0.65 7.42
N LEU A 18 20.83 -0.45 6.41
CA LEU A 18 21.28 -0.27 5.04
C LEU A 18 21.52 1.21 4.73
N GLN A 19 22.44 1.46 3.82
CA GLN A 19 22.77 2.81 3.37
C GLN A 19 21.59 3.41 2.58
N ARG A 20 21.38 4.73 2.76
CA ARG A 20 20.33 5.46 2.04
C ARG A 20 20.86 5.99 0.71
N GLU A 21 20.15 5.68 -0.37
CA GLU A 21 20.46 6.21 -1.70
C GLU A 21 19.98 7.65 -1.80
N GLY A 22 20.69 8.48 -2.56
CA GLY A 22 20.32 9.87 -2.81
C GLY A 22 20.73 10.88 -1.74
N GLY A 23 21.32 10.42 -0.64
CA GLY A 23 21.83 11.31 0.42
C GLY A 23 20.78 12.21 1.02
N GLN A 24 21.18 13.42 1.42
CA GLN A 24 20.31 14.39 2.11
C GLN A 24 19.34 15.10 1.16
N GLU A 25 19.56 15.03 -0.14
CA GLU A 25 18.75 15.75 -1.13
C GLU A 25 17.68 14.90 -1.79
N ARG A 26 17.42 13.72 -1.28
CA ARG A 26 16.41 12.86 -1.86
C ARG A 26 15.01 13.44 -1.63
N LYS A 27 14.26 13.55 -2.72
CA LYS A 27 12.92 14.10 -2.69
C LYS A 27 11.92 13.05 -2.24
N THR A 28 10.88 13.50 -1.54
CA THR A 28 9.77 12.62 -1.19
C THR A 28 8.97 12.28 -2.43
N VAL A 29 8.72 10.99 -2.63
CA VAL A 29 7.88 10.50 -3.73
C VAL A 29 6.50 10.16 -3.17
N ASP A 30 5.46 10.75 -3.76
CA ASP A 30 4.08 10.44 -3.38
C ASP A 30 3.59 9.21 -4.10
N VAL A 31 2.98 8.30 -3.34
CA VAL A 31 2.45 7.03 -3.84
C VAL A 31 1.00 6.90 -3.38
N ALA A 32 0.10 6.56 -4.29
CA ALA A 32 -1.29 6.27 -3.98
C ALA A 32 -1.42 4.78 -3.72
N VAL A 33 -2.06 4.41 -2.61
CA VAL A 33 -2.18 3.00 -2.20
C VAL A 33 -3.64 2.69 -1.90
N GLY A 34 -4.14 1.59 -2.46
CA GLY A 34 -5.53 1.18 -2.31
C GLY A 34 -5.71 0.02 -1.36
N ILE A 35 -6.53 0.23 -0.33
CA ILE A 35 -7.01 -0.84 0.53
C ILE A 35 -8.36 -1.27 -0.05
N LEU A 36 -8.32 -2.26 -0.93
CA LEU A 36 -9.54 -2.81 -1.55
C LEU A 36 -10.17 -3.80 -0.58
N ILE A 37 -11.41 -3.55 -0.22
CA ILE A 37 -12.13 -4.38 0.77
C ILE A 37 -13.34 -4.99 0.07
N ASN A 38 -13.41 -6.31 0.05
CA ASN A 38 -14.49 -7.05 -0.62
C ASN A 38 -15.70 -7.24 0.31
N ALA A 39 -16.75 -7.89 -0.22
CA ALA A 39 -17.99 -8.12 0.52
C ALA A 39 -17.81 -9.05 1.73
N HIS A 40 -16.72 -9.80 1.79
CA HIS A 40 -16.38 -10.66 2.93
C HIS A 40 -15.48 -9.95 3.93
N ASN A 41 -15.31 -8.63 3.79
CA ASN A 41 -14.47 -7.80 4.64
C ASN A 41 -13.00 -8.23 4.63
N GLN A 42 -12.55 -8.77 3.51
CA GLN A 42 -11.14 -9.10 3.27
C GLN A 42 -10.49 -7.97 2.47
N PHE A 43 -9.20 -7.80 2.66
CA PHE A 43 -8.43 -6.80 1.90
C PHE A 43 -7.47 -7.49 0.94
N LEU A 44 -7.16 -6.80 -0.17
CA LEU A 44 -6.32 -7.34 -1.23
C LEU A 44 -4.86 -6.97 -0.99
N LEU A 45 -4.00 -7.99 -0.98
CA LEU A 45 -2.55 -7.80 -1.04
C LEU A 45 -2.04 -8.37 -2.36
N THR A 46 -1.00 -7.72 -2.91
CA THR A 46 -0.32 -8.18 -4.12
C THR A 46 1.18 -8.30 -3.81
N SER A 47 1.85 -9.22 -4.50
CA SER A 47 3.30 -9.35 -4.36
C SER A 47 4.00 -8.41 -5.34
N ARG A 48 5.17 -7.90 -4.96
CA ARG A 48 5.96 -7.06 -5.85
C ARG A 48 6.51 -7.93 -6.98
N PRO A 49 6.35 -7.48 -8.24
CA PRO A 49 6.73 -8.30 -9.39
C PRO A 49 8.23 -8.51 -9.49
N PRO A 50 8.67 -9.53 -10.28
CA PRO A 50 10.09 -9.77 -10.49
C PRO A 50 10.82 -8.54 -11.03
N GLY A 51 12.04 -8.33 -10.57
CA GLY A 51 12.88 -7.20 -10.99
C GLY A 51 12.65 -5.89 -10.24
N LYS A 52 11.64 -5.82 -9.40
CA LYS A 52 11.40 -4.65 -8.54
C LYS A 52 12.18 -4.77 -7.23
N VAL A 53 12.47 -3.63 -6.62
CA VAL A 53 13.02 -3.60 -5.26
C VAL A 53 12.03 -4.29 -4.32
N TYR A 54 12.53 -5.08 -3.37
CA TYR A 54 11.69 -5.91 -2.50
C TYR A 54 10.84 -6.92 -3.28
N GLU A 55 11.40 -7.50 -4.34
CA GLU A 55 10.72 -8.53 -5.14
C GLU A 55 10.09 -9.59 -4.24
N ALA A 56 8.85 -9.99 -4.57
CA ALA A 56 8.06 -10.99 -3.87
C ALA A 56 7.54 -10.58 -2.49
N TYR A 57 7.86 -9.39 -1.99
CA TYR A 57 7.23 -8.86 -0.78
C TYR A 57 5.78 -8.49 -1.07
N TRP A 58 4.94 -8.67 -0.06
CA TRP A 58 3.50 -8.41 -0.17
C TRP A 58 3.14 -7.01 0.30
N GLU A 59 2.27 -6.33 -0.44
CA GLU A 59 1.89 -4.95 -0.21
C GLU A 59 0.46 -4.70 -0.67
N PHE A 60 -0.11 -3.58 -0.28
CA PHE A 60 -1.34 -3.10 -0.90
C PHE A 60 -1.02 -2.53 -2.29
N PRO A 61 -1.92 -2.72 -3.28
CA PRO A 61 -1.66 -2.25 -4.64
C PRO A 61 -1.72 -0.73 -4.75
N GLY A 62 -1.01 -0.20 -5.73
CA GLY A 62 -0.97 1.24 -6.00
C GLY A 62 0.26 1.62 -6.80
N GLY A 63 0.53 2.90 -6.86
CA GLY A 63 1.69 3.40 -7.58
C GLY A 63 1.92 4.89 -7.42
N LYS A 64 2.99 5.37 -8.03
CA LYS A 64 3.44 6.76 -7.93
C LYS A 64 2.46 7.72 -8.59
N LEU A 65 2.29 8.89 -7.99
CA LEU A 65 1.57 9.99 -8.62
C LEU A 65 2.40 10.53 -9.80
N GLU A 66 1.72 10.79 -10.90
CA GLU A 66 2.28 11.56 -12.01
C GLU A 66 2.08 13.05 -11.75
N ALA A 67 2.78 13.89 -12.52
CA ALA A 67 2.67 15.33 -12.38
C ALA A 67 1.21 15.77 -12.52
N ASN A 68 0.76 16.62 -11.60
CA ASN A 68 -0.58 17.19 -11.58
C ASN A 68 -1.71 16.20 -11.31
N GLU A 69 -1.38 14.98 -10.87
CA GLU A 69 -2.41 14.04 -10.42
C GLU A 69 -2.75 14.23 -8.95
N THR A 70 -4.03 14.09 -8.62
CA THR A 70 -4.45 13.89 -7.22
C THR A 70 -4.20 12.44 -6.83
N VAL A 71 -4.24 12.15 -5.53
CA VAL A 71 -4.12 10.78 -5.02
C VAL A 71 -5.21 9.89 -5.62
N GLU A 72 -6.45 10.37 -5.68
CA GLU A 72 -7.57 9.62 -6.24
C GLU A 72 -7.38 9.32 -7.73
N GLN A 73 -6.89 10.29 -8.48
CA GLN A 73 -6.62 10.10 -9.92
C GLN A 73 -5.51 9.08 -10.14
N ALA A 74 -4.44 9.17 -9.37
CA ALA A 74 -3.33 8.24 -9.48
C ALA A 74 -3.76 6.82 -9.13
N LEU A 75 -4.53 6.66 -8.05
CA LEU A 75 -5.01 5.35 -7.64
C LEU A 75 -5.92 4.75 -8.70
N THR A 76 -6.84 5.53 -9.24
CA THR A 76 -7.76 5.09 -10.30
C THR A 76 -6.97 4.59 -11.51
N ARG A 77 -5.98 5.35 -11.95
CA ARG A 77 -5.13 4.98 -13.09
C ARG A 77 -4.30 3.74 -12.79
N GLU A 78 -3.63 3.69 -11.64
CA GLU A 78 -2.73 2.60 -11.28
C GLU A 78 -3.48 1.26 -11.15
N LEU A 79 -4.64 1.26 -10.50
CA LEU A 79 -5.39 0.01 -10.33
C LEU A 79 -5.99 -0.49 -11.64
N GLU A 80 -6.31 0.39 -12.57
CA GLU A 80 -6.72 -0.03 -13.90
C GLU A 80 -5.54 -0.62 -14.67
N GLU A 81 -4.38 0.03 -14.63
CA GLU A 81 -3.16 -0.45 -15.31
C GLU A 81 -2.65 -1.77 -14.75
N GLU A 82 -2.61 -1.90 -13.43
CA GLU A 82 -2.02 -3.06 -12.77
C GLU A 82 -2.97 -4.24 -12.66
N LEU A 83 -4.23 -3.97 -12.37
CA LEU A 83 -5.21 -4.99 -11.96
C LEU A 83 -6.42 -5.11 -12.87
N GLY A 84 -6.59 -4.19 -13.83
CA GLY A 84 -7.76 -4.19 -14.69
C GLY A 84 -9.05 -3.79 -14.01
N LEU A 85 -8.96 -3.12 -12.87
CA LEU A 85 -10.14 -2.72 -12.09
C LEU A 85 -10.43 -1.24 -12.26
N LYS A 86 -11.71 -0.90 -12.47
CA LYS A 86 -12.21 0.48 -12.44
C LYS A 86 -12.79 0.73 -11.07
N ILE A 87 -12.04 1.42 -10.24
CA ILE A 87 -12.46 1.69 -8.87
C ILE A 87 -13.40 2.87 -8.81
N ASP A 88 -14.21 2.89 -7.77
CA ASP A 88 -15.27 3.84 -7.52
C ASP A 88 -15.19 4.28 -6.06
N ASP A 89 -15.69 5.49 -5.76
CA ASP A 89 -15.86 5.96 -4.39
C ASP A 89 -14.61 5.78 -3.52
N VAL A 90 -13.52 6.41 -3.94
CA VAL A 90 -12.23 6.35 -3.22
C VAL A 90 -12.32 7.17 -1.94
N GLN A 91 -12.12 6.51 -0.80
CA GLN A 91 -12.15 7.16 0.51
C GLN A 91 -10.72 7.41 0.98
N ILE A 92 -10.31 8.67 1.05
CA ILE A 92 -9.02 9.06 1.63
C ILE A 92 -9.02 8.67 3.11
N TRP A 93 -7.94 8.04 3.55
CA TRP A 93 -7.87 7.47 4.88
C TRP A 93 -6.67 7.98 5.69
N ARG A 94 -5.46 7.53 5.38
CA ARG A 94 -4.26 7.86 6.17
C ARG A 94 -3.04 8.03 5.29
N GLN A 95 -2.00 8.63 5.86
CA GLN A 95 -0.68 8.76 5.23
C GLN A 95 0.38 8.16 6.14
N GLN A 96 1.46 7.68 5.53
CA GLN A 96 2.67 7.25 6.25
C GLN A 96 3.90 7.63 5.44
N LEU A 97 4.83 8.33 6.06
CA LEU A 97 6.12 8.61 5.46
C LEU A 97 7.05 7.45 5.77
N VAL A 98 7.66 6.87 4.75
CA VAL A 98 8.55 5.72 4.89
C VAL A 98 9.90 6.03 4.27
N ASP A 99 10.94 5.88 5.07
CA ASP A 99 12.32 6.02 4.64
C ASP A 99 12.85 4.63 4.28
N TYR A 100 12.79 4.30 3.00
CA TYR A 100 13.38 3.09 2.46
C TYR A 100 14.83 3.35 2.05
N PRO A 101 15.70 2.33 2.00
CA PRO A 101 17.06 2.53 1.49
C PRO A 101 17.10 3.17 0.12
N HIS A 102 16.18 2.82 -0.77
CA HIS A 102 16.15 3.28 -2.17
C HIS A 102 15.36 4.55 -2.40
N ALA A 103 14.46 4.94 -1.49
CA ALA A 103 13.59 6.09 -1.70
C ALA A 103 12.91 6.53 -0.41
N LEU A 104 12.64 7.82 -0.32
CA LEU A 104 11.77 8.39 0.71
C LEU A 104 10.39 8.54 0.11
N VAL A 105 9.41 7.82 0.64
CA VAL A 105 8.07 7.79 0.05
C VAL A 105 7.02 8.25 1.05
N ARG A 106 6.02 8.96 0.53
CA ARG A 106 4.80 9.25 1.27
C ARG A 106 3.71 8.35 0.73
N LEU A 107 3.28 7.41 1.56
CA LEU A 107 2.21 6.48 1.20
C LEU A 107 0.87 7.11 1.56
N ASN A 108 0.02 7.29 0.55
CA ASN A 108 -1.29 7.90 0.69
C ASN A 108 -2.33 6.80 0.58
N PHE A 109 -2.85 6.34 1.71
CA PHE A 109 -3.75 5.20 1.79
C PHE A 109 -5.19 5.61 1.61
N CYS A 110 -5.88 4.89 0.73
CA CYS A 110 -7.30 5.09 0.45
C CYS A 110 -8.04 3.76 0.56
N LYS A 111 -9.23 3.78 1.16
CA LYS A 111 -10.10 2.61 1.18
C LYS A 111 -10.99 2.61 -0.04
N VAL A 112 -11.17 1.45 -0.65
CA VAL A 112 -11.99 1.26 -1.84
C VAL A 112 -12.85 0.02 -1.63
N ARG A 113 -14.18 0.19 -1.63
CA ARG A 113 -15.12 -0.91 -1.40
C ARG A 113 -15.94 -1.25 -2.63
N SER A 114 -15.78 -0.50 -3.72
CA SER A 114 -16.57 -0.65 -4.93
C SER A 114 -15.70 -0.53 -6.16
N TRP A 115 -15.84 -1.46 -7.08
CA TRP A 115 -15.12 -1.46 -8.35
C TRP A 115 -15.86 -2.29 -9.39
N GLN A 116 -15.49 -2.10 -10.65
CA GLN A 116 -15.97 -2.89 -11.78
C GLN A 116 -14.82 -3.59 -12.43
N GLY A 117 -15.08 -4.71 -13.06
CA GLY A 117 -14.08 -5.50 -13.77
C GLY A 117 -13.64 -6.71 -12.98
N ASN A 118 -12.85 -7.55 -13.65
CA ASN A 118 -12.29 -8.76 -13.08
C ASN A 118 -10.81 -8.53 -12.77
N LEU A 119 -10.38 -9.03 -11.62
CA LEU A 119 -9.00 -8.89 -11.16
C LEU A 119 -8.05 -9.62 -12.12
N GLU A 120 -7.09 -8.88 -12.68
CA GLU A 120 -6.07 -9.40 -13.57
C GLU A 120 -4.68 -8.98 -13.08
N MET A 121 -3.76 -9.93 -12.99
CA MET A 121 -2.38 -9.63 -12.59
C MET A 121 -1.56 -9.26 -13.83
N ARG A 122 -1.60 -8.00 -14.21
CA ARG A 122 -1.03 -7.51 -15.48
C ARG A 122 0.48 -7.32 -15.45
N GLU A 123 1.11 -7.40 -14.27
CA GLU A 123 2.56 -7.18 -14.12
C GLU A 123 3.30 -8.42 -13.62
N GLY A 124 2.68 -9.58 -13.68
CA GLY A 124 3.29 -10.84 -13.23
C GLY A 124 3.34 -10.99 -11.72
N GLN A 125 2.65 -10.14 -10.97
CA GLN A 125 2.53 -10.25 -9.52
C GLN A 125 1.48 -11.31 -9.16
N GLN A 126 1.51 -11.73 -7.90
CA GLN A 126 0.48 -12.60 -7.33
C GLN A 126 -0.48 -11.76 -6.49
N PHE A 127 -1.65 -12.28 -6.18
CA PHE A 127 -2.59 -11.61 -5.29
C PHE A 127 -3.16 -12.58 -4.26
N ALA A 128 -3.62 -12.02 -3.14
CA ALA A 128 -4.29 -12.79 -2.10
C ALA A 128 -5.28 -11.89 -1.34
N TRP A 129 -6.50 -12.38 -1.18
CA TRP A 129 -7.45 -11.75 -0.27
C TRP A 129 -7.13 -12.21 1.13
N GLN A 130 -6.96 -11.26 2.05
CA GLN A 130 -6.49 -11.54 3.39
C GLN A 130 -7.42 -10.97 4.45
N SER A 131 -7.42 -11.61 5.59
CA SER A 131 -7.95 -11.09 6.85
C SER A 131 -6.83 -11.14 7.88
N LEU A 132 -7.02 -10.50 9.03
CA LEU A 132 -6.03 -10.56 10.10
C LEU A 132 -6.13 -11.88 10.86
N PRO A 133 -5.03 -12.54 11.19
CA PRO A 133 -3.65 -12.20 10.81
C PRO A 133 -3.35 -12.56 9.36
N VAL A 134 -2.50 -11.77 8.72
CA VAL A 134 -2.09 -12.00 7.34
C VAL A 134 -1.25 -13.26 7.25
N GLN A 135 -1.54 -14.11 6.25
CA GLN A 135 -0.86 -15.40 6.08
C GLN A 135 0.28 -15.34 5.06
N VAL A 136 0.25 -14.37 4.14
CA VAL A 136 1.31 -14.23 3.13
C VAL A 136 2.55 -13.61 3.74
N VAL A 137 3.72 -14.01 3.27
CA VAL A 137 5.04 -13.55 3.75
C VAL A 137 6.00 -13.39 2.59
N PRO A 138 6.98 -12.49 2.68
CA PRO A 138 7.14 -11.44 3.69
C PRO A 138 6.28 -10.22 3.38
N VAL A 139 5.97 -9.45 4.39
CA VAL A 139 5.17 -8.22 4.25
C VAL A 139 6.12 -7.02 4.10
N LEU A 140 5.84 -6.17 3.14
CA LEU A 140 6.64 -4.96 2.91
C LEU A 140 6.56 -4.03 4.14
N PRO A 141 7.67 -3.43 4.58
CA PRO A 141 7.67 -2.59 5.78
C PRO A 141 6.59 -1.51 5.81
N GLY A 142 6.35 -0.83 4.69
CA GLY A 142 5.30 0.21 4.61
C GLY A 142 3.88 -0.31 4.74
N THR A 143 3.67 -1.62 4.63
CA THR A 143 2.36 -2.27 4.80
C THR A 143 2.05 -2.50 6.28
N VAL A 144 3.05 -2.68 7.11
CA VAL A 144 2.88 -3.05 8.52
C VAL A 144 2.01 -2.04 9.31
N PRO A 145 2.23 -0.71 9.21
CA PRO A 145 1.36 0.23 9.92
C PRO A 145 -0.12 0.09 9.55
N VAL A 146 -0.41 -0.21 8.28
CA VAL A 146 -1.79 -0.38 7.80
C VAL A 146 -2.46 -1.56 8.49
N LEU A 147 -1.73 -2.66 8.66
CA LEU A 147 -2.25 -3.84 9.35
C LEU A 147 -2.57 -3.51 10.81
N THR A 148 -1.73 -2.71 11.46
CA THR A 148 -1.99 -2.23 12.82
C THR A 148 -3.27 -1.38 12.87
N TRP A 149 -3.45 -0.46 11.93
CA TRP A 149 -4.65 0.39 11.86
C TRP A 149 -5.91 -0.43 11.61
N LEU A 150 -5.84 -1.41 10.73
CA LEU A 150 -6.96 -2.31 10.46
C LEU A 150 -7.31 -3.15 11.69
N ALA A 151 -6.29 -3.61 12.43
CA ALA A 151 -6.50 -4.34 13.69
C ALA A 151 -7.21 -3.48 14.72
N GLU A 152 -6.79 -2.22 14.87
CA GLU A 152 -7.44 -1.29 15.80
C GLU A 152 -8.90 -1.07 15.45
N GLU A 153 -9.20 -0.90 14.16
CA GLU A 153 -10.58 -0.68 13.70
C GLU A 153 -11.47 -1.89 13.91
N SER A 154 -10.93 -3.09 13.73
CA SER A 154 -11.71 -4.34 13.83
C SER A 154 -11.73 -4.95 15.23
N GLY A 155 -10.91 -4.44 16.15
CA GLY A 155 -10.76 -5.03 17.47
C GLY A 155 -9.91 -6.28 17.49
N PHE A 156 -9.15 -6.55 16.45
CA PHE A 156 -8.26 -7.70 16.39
C PHE A 156 -7.11 -7.54 17.40
N VAL A 157 -6.83 -8.59 18.14
CA VAL A 157 -5.74 -8.64 19.12
C VAL A 157 -4.78 -9.76 18.74
N GLY A 158 -3.48 -9.46 18.78
CA GLY A 158 -2.43 -10.41 18.43
C GLY A 158 -1.56 -9.90 17.29
N ASP A 159 -0.66 -10.75 16.84
CA ASP A 159 0.24 -10.41 15.73
C ASP A 159 -0.54 -10.30 14.43
N THR A 160 -0.37 -9.19 13.72
CA THR A 160 -1.10 -8.93 12.46
C THR A 160 -0.52 -9.70 11.29
N HIS A 161 0.73 -10.09 11.38
CA HIS A 161 1.45 -10.79 10.31
C HIS A 161 2.58 -11.61 10.91
N GLN A 162 3.14 -12.50 10.10
CA GLN A 162 4.28 -13.32 10.50
C GLN A 162 5.58 -12.54 10.26
N ALA A 163 6.50 -12.64 11.20
CA ALA A 163 7.82 -12.07 11.01
C ALA A 163 8.53 -12.79 9.86
N SER A 164 9.23 -12.03 9.01
CA SER A 164 10.08 -12.62 8.00
C SER A 164 11.33 -13.16 8.69
N SER A 165 11.59 -14.42 8.44
CA SER A 165 12.79 -15.09 8.98
C SER A 165 13.97 -14.93 8.03
#